data_6a1504d13fa25ebd365c0a07432f47c0
#
_entry.id   6a1504d13fa25ebd365c0a07432f47c0
#
_cell.length_a   1.000
_cell.length_b   1.000
_cell.length_c   1.000
_cell.angle_alpha   90.00
_cell.angle_beta   90.00
_cell.angle_gamma   90.00
#
_symmetry.space_group_name_H-M   'P 1'
#
loop_
_entity.id
_entity.type
_entity.pdbx_description
1 polymer ?
#
loop_
_entity_poly.entity_id
_entity_poly.type
_entity_poly.pdbx_seq_one_letter_code
_entity_poly.pdbx_strand_id
1 'polypeptide(L)' 'MSKKAIILLSGGLDSSTVLAIAKAEDYECYALTINYHQRHNAELIAAKNIANFFKVKDFKVVD' A
#
# COMPACT_ATOMS: atom_id res chain seq x y z
N MET A 1 -13.79 6.69 16.47
CA MET A 1 -13.46 7.20 15.14
C MET A 1 -12.17 6.59 14.65
N SER A 2 -12.15 6.21 13.39
CA SER A 2 -10.95 5.63 12.80
C SER A 2 -9.90 6.70 12.51
N LYS A 3 -8.66 6.37 12.76
CA LYS A 3 -7.56 7.21 12.36
C LYS A 3 -7.16 6.86 10.94
N LYS A 4 -6.59 7.81 10.24
CA LYS A 4 -6.15 7.62 8.86
C LYS A 4 -4.65 7.38 8.82
N ALA A 5 -4.23 6.44 7.98
CA ALA A 5 -2.83 6.13 7.79
C ALA A 5 -2.53 6.08 6.30
N ILE A 6 -1.46 6.73 5.90
CA ILE A 6 -0.98 6.67 4.52
C ILE A 6 0.24 5.78 4.51
N ILE A 7 0.18 4.71 3.73
CA ILE A 7 1.22 3.70 3.69
C ILE A 7 1.88 3.72 2.31
N LEU A 8 3.18 3.89 2.29
CA LEU A 8 3.93 3.84 1.04
C LEU A 8 4.24 2.37 0.73
N LEU A 9 3.64 1.87 -0.33
CA LEU A 9 3.83 0.48 -0.74
C LEU A 9 4.85 0.38 -1.84
N SER A 10 5.80 -0.51 -1.65
CA SER A 10 6.82 -0.78 -2.66
C SER A 10 6.68 -2.17 -3.27
N GLY A 11 5.72 -2.95 -2.79
CA GLY A 11 5.59 -4.33 -3.18
C GLY A 11 6.48 -5.27 -2.39
N GLY A 12 7.25 -4.75 -1.43
CA GLY A 12 8.11 -5.56 -0.60
C GLY A 12 7.46 -6.00 0.70
N LEU A 13 8.13 -6.90 1.40
CA LEU A 13 7.61 -7.46 2.64
C LEU A 13 7.43 -6.42 3.73
N ASP A 14 8.37 -5.48 3.83
CA ASP A 14 8.31 -4.48 4.89
C ASP A 14 7.08 -3.60 4.77
N SER A 15 6.74 -3.20 3.53
CA SER A 15 5.57 -2.38 3.30
C SER A 15 4.30 -3.10 3.69
N SER A 16 4.18 -4.38 3.33
CA SER A 16 2.99 -5.14 3.67
C SER A 16 2.88 -5.39 5.16
N THR A 17 4.02 -5.52 5.85
CA THR A 17 4.01 -5.67 7.31
C THR A 17 3.47 -4.42 7.97
N VAL A 18 3.91 -3.25 7.53
CA VAL A 18 3.42 -1.98 8.08
C VAL A 18 1.92 -1.84 7.85
N LEU A 19 1.46 -2.19 6.64
CA LEU A 19 0.05 -2.12 6.33
C LEU A 19 -0.76 -3.08 7.20
N ALA A 20 -0.25 -4.28 7.43
CA ALA A 20 -0.94 -5.24 8.29
C ALA A 20 -1.08 -4.72 9.72
N ILE A 21 -0.02 -4.10 10.25
CA ILE A 21 -0.05 -3.53 11.59
C ILE A 21 -1.09 -2.41 11.66
N ALA A 22 -1.10 -1.52 10.67
CA ALA A 22 -2.04 -0.41 10.65
C ALA A 22 -3.48 -0.92 10.60
N LYS A 23 -3.74 -1.95 9.81
CA LYS A 23 -5.08 -2.53 9.74
C LYS A 23 -5.47 -3.18 11.05
N ALA A 24 -4.54 -3.84 11.71
CA ALA A 24 -4.80 -4.48 12.98
C ALA A 24 -5.14 -3.45 14.07
N GLU A 25 -4.64 -2.24 13.94
CA GLU A 25 -4.91 -1.17 14.89
C GLU A 25 -6.07 -0.27 14.46
N ASP A 26 -6.85 -0.75 13.51
CA ASP A 26 -8.10 -0.10 13.11
C ASP A 26 -7.92 1.23 12.41
N TYR A 27 -6.79 1.41 11.74
CA TYR A 27 -6.59 2.58 10.91
C TYR A 27 -7.32 2.46 9.60
N GLU A 28 -7.81 3.59 9.10
CA GLU A 28 -8.29 3.71 7.73
C GLU A 28 -7.08 3.87 6.83
N CYS A 29 -6.74 2.83 6.07
CA CYS A 29 -5.49 2.80 5.33
C CYS A 29 -5.66 3.32 3.91
N TYR A 30 -4.72 4.15 3.49
CA TYR A 30 -4.60 4.64 2.13
C TYR A 30 -3.22 4.23 1.62
N ALA A 31 -3.17 3.57 0.50
CA ALA A 31 -1.92 3.08 -0.04
C ALA A 31 -1.42 3.98 -1.17
N LEU A 32 -0.13 4.20 -1.19
CA LEU A 32 0.53 5.03 -2.19
C LEU A 32 1.74 4.29 -2.69
N THR A 33 1.92 4.25 -4.01
CA THR A 33 3.14 3.68 -4.57
C THR A 33 3.72 4.65 -5.60
N ILE A 34 5.04 4.65 -5.70
CA ILE A 34 5.74 5.51 -6.64
C ILE A 34 6.18 4.68 -7.83
N ASN A 35 5.83 5.16 -9.00
CA ASN A 35 6.20 4.50 -10.24
C ASN A 35 7.46 5.15 -10.81
N TYR A 36 8.57 4.45 -10.69
CA TYR A 36 9.81 4.91 -11.31
C TYR A 36 9.85 4.41 -12.74
N HIS A 37 10.34 5.24 -13.64
CA HIS A 37 10.36 4.90 -15.06
C HIS A 37 11.07 3.59 -15.37
N GLN A 38 12.00 3.20 -14.53
CA GLN A 38 12.79 2.01 -14.76
C GLN A 38 12.27 0.78 -14.03
N ARG A 39 11.14 0.91 -13.39
CA ARG A 39 10.58 -0.18 -12.63
C ARG A 39 9.81 -1.14 -13.51
N HIS A 40 9.86 -2.40 -13.15
CA HIS A 40 9.05 -3.42 -13.81
C HIS A 40 7.62 -3.32 -13.32
N ASN A 41 6.69 -3.58 -14.23
CA ASN A 41 5.28 -3.56 -13.89
C ASN A 41 4.94 -4.57 -12.78
N ALA A 42 5.75 -5.60 -12.61
CA ALA A 42 5.52 -6.61 -11.59
C ALA A 42 5.46 -6.00 -10.19
N GLU A 43 6.27 -4.97 -9.93
CA GLU A 43 6.26 -4.34 -8.61
C GLU A 43 4.97 -3.54 -8.38
N LEU A 44 4.47 -2.88 -9.42
CA LEU A 44 3.19 -2.19 -9.32
C LEU A 44 2.04 -3.17 -9.11
N ILE A 45 2.06 -4.28 -9.80
CA ILE A 45 1.05 -5.30 -9.65
C ILE A 45 1.09 -5.88 -8.24
N ALA A 46 2.28 -6.12 -7.71
CA ALA A 46 2.43 -6.64 -6.36
C ALA A 46 1.87 -5.66 -5.33
N ALA A 47 2.19 -4.37 -5.48
CA ALA A 47 1.68 -3.35 -4.58
C ALA A 47 0.17 -3.27 -4.63
N LYS A 48 -0.40 -3.33 -5.82
CA LYS A 48 -1.85 -3.29 -5.99
C LYS A 48 -2.50 -4.50 -5.36
N ASN A 49 -1.90 -5.67 -5.51
CA ASN A 49 -2.45 -6.89 -4.92
C ASN A 49 -2.43 -6.82 -3.39
N ILE A 50 -1.35 -6.27 -2.83
CA ILE A 50 -1.26 -6.09 -1.38
C ILE A 50 -2.35 -5.13 -0.91
N ALA A 51 -2.53 -4.02 -1.61
CA ALA A 51 -3.55 -3.05 -1.26
C ALA A 51 -4.95 -3.68 -1.30
N ASN A 52 -5.22 -4.47 -2.31
CA ASN A 52 -6.50 -5.17 -2.43
C ASN A 52 -6.70 -6.19 -1.34
N PHE A 53 -5.64 -6.92 -1.01
CA PHE A 53 -5.71 -7.94 0.03
C PHE A 53 -6.09 -7.34 1.38
N PHE A 54 -5.53 -6.18 1.71
CA PHE A 54 -5.82 -5.51 2.97
C PHE A 54 -7.01 -4.56 2.88
N LYS A 55 -7.63 -4.45 1.72
CA LYS A 55 -8.83 -3.63 1.52
C LYS A 55 -8.63 -2.19 1.94
N VAL A 56 -7.55 -1.59 1.44
CA VAL A 56 -7.30 -0.18 1.73
C VAL A 56 -8.41 0.68 1.14
N LYS A 57 -8.59 1.86 1.74
CA LYS A 57 -9.62 2.80 1.28
C LYS A 57 -9.35 3.30 -0.13
N ASP A 58 -8.10 3.56 -0.43
CA ASP A 58 -7.71 4.10 -1.72
C ASP A 58 -6.29 3.67 -2.02
N PHE A 59 -5.98 3.58 -3.29
CA PHE A 59 -4.66 3.19 -3.76
C PHE A 59 -4.28 4.12 -4.90
N LYS A 60 -3.16 4.82 -4.75
CA LYS A 60 -2.69 5.75 -5.78
C LYS A 60 -1.30 5.40 -6.25
N VAL A 61 -1.08 5.62 -7.53
CA VAL A 61 0.25 5.48 -8.14
C VAL A 61 0.72 6.87 -8.51
N VAL A 62 1.90 7.23 -8.03
CA VAL A 62 2.50 8.54 -8.29
C VAL A 62 3.70 8.33 -9.20
N ASP A 63 3.74 9.06 -10.29
CA ASP A 63 4.88 9.03 -11.22
C ASP A 63 6.00 9.94 -10.77
#